data_3c7b8aea523ea235724eda95e7c9e33d
#
_entry.id   3c7b8aea523ea235724eda95e7c9e33d
#
_cell.length_a   1.000
_cell.length_b   1.000
_cell.length_c   1.000
_cell.angle_alpha   90.00
_cell.angle_beta   90.00
_cell.angle_gamma   90.00
#
_symmetry.space_group_name_H-M   'P 1'
#
loop_
_entity.id
_entity.type
_entity.pdbx_description
1 polymer ?
#
loop_
_entity_poly.entity_id
_entity_poly.type
_entity_poly.pdbx_seq_one_letter_code
_entity_poly.pdbx_strand_id
1 'polypeptide(L)'
;EEKDDLGTEEVTVVKSYSPSLKNVFKIRTPPSIDDSLIQKKLKVTFDFEPTAVVSTFIPNKASPLKLQRQESSFYHNSYVSGGFGNQSHPQLNFSTMIPLDRTQSIGLKFLYSSVGGIDGTLLNSDQKRTSLDLLHQYKQNNMRVDSDLRYDRQGHNFFGLLDTNWNSIPSFRREVVDPSQNLNYLSIRSRWQWYDGIFSKVNFNTHITTDSFDSTEHIVKINTQLRIPFLNQYIELAPHVELVNTNFVSGYFNEDAQSYQKGLGYLDLHFLSIGRKLKLRLGARGFYPFGDTEEVSKFYIYPMADISYKSSNGKIVPFLKYQGSYDLNSFTSFSLENPYVAPVLEMKSTAVNHEGVLGFNAYPGSGLSFKLNIHFSQSDNFPLF
;
A
#
# COMPACT_ATOMS: atom_id res chain seq x y z
N GLU A 1 6.84 -61.62 59.61
CA GLU A 1 7.74 -60.48 59.62
C GLU A 1 7.88 -59.99 58.15
N GLU A 2 7.07 -59.01 57.88
CA GLU A 2 7.05 -58.33 56.55
C GLU A 2 8.01 -57.13 56.62
N LYS A 3 9.03 -57.13 55.80
CA LYS A 3 9.98 -56.04 55.70
C LYS A 3 9.41 -55.01 54.77
N ASP A 4 9.01 -53.87 55.30
CA ASP A 4 8.65 -52.67 54.58
C ASP A 4 9.92 -52.16 53.82
N ASP A 5 9.84 -52.17 52.50
CA ASP A 5 10.84 -51.56 51.59
C ASP A 5 10.50 -50.08 51.45
N LEU A 6 11.29 -49.21 52.08
CA LEU A 6 11.19 -47.76 51.96
C LEU A 6 11.82 -47.35 50.61
N GLY A 7 10.94 -47.13 49.61
CA GLY A 7 11.35 -46.62 48.31
C GLY A 7 12.02 -45.27 48.45
N THR A 8 13.21 -45.17 47.89
CA THR A 8 13.95 -43.91 47.78
C THR A 8 13.40 -43.08 46.62
N GLU A 9 12.67 -41.99 46.96
CA GLU A 9 12.29 -41.00 45.96
C GLU A 9 13.43 -40.04 45.71
N GLU A 10 13.94 -40.04 44.47
CA GLU A 10 14.98 -39.13 44.01
C GLU A 10 14.30 -37.83 43.54
N VAL A 11 14.38 -36.75 44.34
CA VAL A 11 13.86 -35.44 43.99
C VAL A 11 14.94 -34.64 43.32
N THR A 12 14.89 -34.53 42.01
CA THR A 12 15.78 -33.64 41.26
C THR A 12 15.28 -32.20 41.34
N VAL A 13 15.91 -31.38 42.19
CA VAL A 13 15.64 -29.95 42.28
C VAL A 13 16.45 -29.21 41.22
N VAL A 14 15.80 -28.86 40.13
CA VAL A 14 16.43 -27.99 39.12
C VAL A 14 16.23 -26.54 39.56
N LYS A 15 17.27 -25.94 40.12
CA LYS A 15 17.29 -24.50 40.41
C LYS A 15 17.73 -23.76 39.12
N SER A 16 16.89 -22.88 38.60
CA SER A 16 17.26 -22.01 37.46
C SER A 16 18.41 -21.11 37.91
N TYR A 17 19.59 -21.30 37.29
CA TYR A 17 20.76 -20.50 37.52
C TYR A 17 20.72 -19.30 36.58
N SER A 18 20.62 -18.10 37.16
CA SER A 18 20.69 -16.83 36.45
C SER A 18 22.03 -16.17 36.80
N PRO A 19 23.05 -16.26 35.93
CA PRO A 19 24.36 -15.66 36.22
C PRO A 19 24.27 -14.14 36.20
N SER A 20 24.65 -13.54 37.32
CA SER A 20 24.79 -12.08 37.44
C SER A 20 26.27 -11.73 37.35
N LEU A 21 26.63 -10.80 36.44
CA LEU A 21 27.99 -10.28 36.26
C LEU A 21 28.56 -9.59 37.53
N LYS A 22 27.71 -9.24 38.50
CA LYS A 22 28.14 -8.61 39.77
C LYS A 22 28.96 -9.53 40.68
N ASN A 23 28.92 -10.85 40.47
CA ASN A 23 29.57 -11.84 41.32
C ASN A 23 30.76 -12.52 40.64
N VAL A 24 31.29 -11.96 39.57
CA VAL A 24 32.46 -12.48 38.91
C VAL A 24 33.71 -11.83 39.51
N PHE A 25 34.36 -12.53 40.45
CA PHE A 25 35.67 -12.16 40.95
C PHE A 25 36.75 -12.86 40.13
N LYS A 26 37.74 -12.08 39.69
CA LYS A 26 38.93 -12.64 39.05
C LYS A 26 39.72 -13.38 40.12
N ILE A 27 39.73 -14.71 40.06
CA ILE A 27 40.56 -15.59 40.95
C ILE A 27 42.01 -15.31 40.64
N ARG A 28 42.70 -14.65 41.53
CA ARG A 28 44.16 -14.39 41.49
C ARG A 28 44.88 -15.38 42.41
N THR A 29 44.66 -16.66 42.24
CA THR A 29 45.48 -17.68 42.90
C THR A 29 46.67 -17.98 41.98
N PRO A 30 47.88 -17.60 42.36
CA PRO A 30 49.06 -18.05 41.60
C PRO A 30 49.12 -19.57 41.69
N PRO A 31 49.52 -20.26 40.64
CA PRO A 31 49.72 -21.70 40.70
C PRO A 31 50.81 -22.03 41.71
N SER A 32 50.49 -22.83 42.71
CA SER A 32 51.52 -23.40 43.60
C SER A 32 52.24 -24.50 42.88
N ILE A 33 53.49 -24.30 42.62
CA ILE A 33 54.34 -25.37 42.05
C ILE A 33 54.96 -26.09 43.27
N ASP A 34 54.81 -27.42 43.28
CA ASP A 34 55.40 -28.26 44.28
C ASP A 34 56.95 -28.23 44.14
N ASP A 35 57.64 -27.69 45.14
CA ASP A 35 59.09 -27.51 45.12
C ASP A 35 59.89 -28.82 44.99
N SER A 36 59.28 -30.00 45.13
CA SER A 36 59.88 -31.27 44.99
C SER A 36 60.27 -31.64 43.53
N LEU A 37 59.75 -30.87 42.54
CA LEU A 37 60.01 -31.09 41.11
C LEU A 37 61.03 -30.12 40.50
N ILE A 38 61.74 -29.31 41.31
CA ILE A 38 62.73 -28.38 40.80
C ILE A 38 63.94 -29.18 40.37
N GLN A 39 63.97 -29.63 39.15
CA GLN A 39 65.20 -30.17 38.51
C GLN A 39 66.27 -29.09 38.52
N LYS A 40 67.44 -29.45 38.98
CA LYS A 40 68.63 -28.61 39.04
C LYS A 40 68.80 -27.83 37.74
N LYS A 41 68.59 -26.52 37.80
CA LYS A 41 68.81 -25.64 36.65
C LYS A 41 70.22 -25.78 36.16
N LEU A 42 70.45 -26.41 35.01
CA LEU A 42 71.70 -26.33 34.26
C LEU A 42 71.92 -24.83 33.94
N LYS A 43 73.05 -24.33 34.43
CA LYS A 43 73.49 -22.96 34.14
C LYS A 43 74.03 -22.99 32.70
N VAL A 44 73.17 -22.75 31.72
CA VAL A 44 73.54 -22.58 30.32
C VAL A 44 73.95 -21.12 30.16
N THR A 45 75.24 -20.86 29.97
CA THR A 45 75.72 -19.56 29.54
C THR A 45 75.57 -19.49 28.02
N PHE A 46 74.74 -18.60 27.56
CA PHE A 46 74.62 -18.27 26.14
C PHE A 46 75.59 -17.11 25.88
N ASP A 47 76.56 -17.36 25.00
CA ASP A 47 77.41 -16.29 24.48
C ASP A 47 76.74 -15.76 23.25
N PHE A 48 76.17 -14.56 23.42
CA PHE A 48 75.46 -13.86 22.29
C PHE A 48 76.51 -12.94 21.64
N GLU A 49 76.99 -13.28 20.49
CA GLU A 49 77.63 -12.32 19.62
C GLU A 49 76.57 -11.33 19.14
N PRO A 50 76.63 -10.05 19.47
CA PRO A 50 75.65 -9.05 19.03
C PRO A 50 75.93 -8.80 17.54
N THR A 51 75.25 -9.54 16.67
CA THR A 51 75.15 -9.18 15.27
C THR A 51 74.12 -8.11 15.17
N ALA A 52 74.55 -6.88 14.85
CA ALA A 52 73.63 -5.79 14.59
C ALA A 52 72.80 -6.07 13.32
N VAL A 53 71.66 -6.70 13.50
CA VAL A 53 70.69 -6.86 12.41
C VAL A 53 69.97 -5.54 12.26
N VAL A 54 70.40 -4.74 11.30
CA VAL A 54 69.63 -3.53 10.90
C VAL A 54 68.37 -4.03 10.24
N SER A 55 67.25 -4.01 10.97
CA SER A 55 65.94 -4.27 10.39
C SER A 55 65.63 -3.17 9.39
N THR A 56 65.61 -3.49 8.10
CA THR A 56 65.16 -2.62 7.03
C THR A 56 63.62 -2.57 6.92
N PHE A 57 62.91 -3.24 7.83
CA PHE A 57 61.46 -3.25 7.87
C PHE A 57 60.96 -1.97 8.50
N ILE A 58 60.56 -1.03 7.67
CA ILE A 58 59.77 0.14 8.09
C ILE A 58 58.28 -0.26 8.04
N PRO A 59 57.59 -0.45 9.17
CA PRO A 59 56.16 -0.75 9.12
C PRO A 59 55.44 0.42 8.46
N ASN A 60 54.78 0.14 7.32
CA ASN A 60 53.88 1.09 6.74
C ASN A 60 52.77 1.43 7.76
N LYS A 61 52.76 2.65 8.27
CA LYS A 61 51.64 3.14 9.05
C LYS A 61 50.41 3.03 8.18
N ALA A 62 49.47 2.16 8.56
CA ALA A 62 48.16 2.12 7.92
C ALA A 62 47.57 3.51 7.93
N SER A 63 47.37 4.09 6.75
CA SER A 63 46.62 5.34 6.60
C SER A 63 45.17 5.06 7.03
N PRO A 64 44.60 5.84 7.93
CA PRO A 64 43.18 5.65 8.24
C PRO A 64 42.37 5.78 6.94
N LEU A 65 41.57 4.76 6.63
CA LEU A 65 40.62 4.78 5.53
C LEU A 65 39.72 6.01 5.76
N LYS A 66 39.94 7.07 4.99
CA LYS A 66 38.97 8.15 4.93
C LYS A 66 37.72 7.56 4.32
N LEU A 67 36.72 7.29 5.15
CA LEU A 67 35.35 7.11 4.68
C LEU A 67 35.05 8.34 3.83
N GLN A 68 34.96 8.19 2.52
CA GLN A 68 34.37 9.20 1.68
C GLN A 68 32.97 9.41 2.22
N ARG A 69 32.77 10.56 2.86
CA ARG A 69 31.40 11.00 3.19
C ARG A 69 30.68 10.97 1.86
N GLN A 70 29.74 10.04 1.74
CA GLN A 70 28.80 10.04 0.65
C GLN A 70 28.16 11.43 0.69
N GLU A 71 28.42 12.25 -0.33
CA GLU A 71 27.82 13.57 -0.42
C GLU A 71 26.33 13.37 -0.21
N SER A 72 25.77 14.08 0.79
CA SER A 72 24.35 14.01 1.05
C SER A 72 23.68 14.41 -0.27
N SER A 73 22.95 13.49 -0.87
CA SER A 73 22.16 13.82 -2.06
C SER A 73 21.26 15.00 -1.70
N PHE A 74 21.43 16.11 -2.43
CA PHE A 74 20.56 17.26 -2.27
C PHE A 74 19.15 16.84 -2.67
N TYR A 75 18.27 16.74 -1.71
CA TYR A 75 16.85 16.51 -1.97
C TYR A 75 16.21 17.84 -2.32
N HIS A 76 15.76 17.95 -3.56
CA HIS A 76 14.95 19.08 -3.98
C HIS A 76 13.53 18.93 -3.43
N ASN A 77 13.07 19.92 -2.69
CA ASN A 77 11.73 19.93 -2.10
C ASN A 77 10.66 20.37 -3.11
N SER A 78 11.07 20.92 -4.22
CA SER A 78 10.15 21.48 -5.21
C SER A 78 10.56 21.04 -6.63
N TYR A 79 9.56 20.82 -7.45
CA TYR A 79 9.70 20.44 -8.84
C TYR A 79 8.72 21.25 -9.69
N VAL A 80 9.18 21.76 -10.82
CA VAL A 80 8.35 22.40 -11.82
C VAL A 80 8.74 21.86 -13.19
N SER A 81 7.75 21.54 -14.00
CA SER A 81 7.95 21.25 -15.42
C SER A 81 6.85 21.87 -16.25
N GLY A 82 7.24 22.46 -17.38
CA GLY A 82 6.33 22.98 -18.38
C GLY A 82 6.69 22.41 -19.74
N GLY A 83 5.69 22.18 -20.56
CA GLY A 83 5.85 21.66 -21.90
C GLY A 83 4.76 22.17 -22.84
N PHE A 84 5.05 22.12 -24.13
CA PHE A 84 4.09 22.41 -25.17
C PHE A 84 4.25 21.37 -26.29
N GLY A 85 3.18 20.60 -26.52
CA GLY A 85 3.14 19.57 -27.56
C GLY A 85 2.46 20.07 -28.85
N ASN A 86 2.42 19.21 -29.85
CA ASN A 86 1.60 19.38 -31.02
C ASN A 86 0.11 19.48 -30.64
N GLN A 87 -0.75 19.96 -31.54
CA GLN A 87 -2.18 20.15 -31.31
C GLN A 87 -2.49 21.01 -30.07
N SER A 88 -1.71 22.11 -29.90
CA SER A 88 -1.90 23.02 -28.77
C SER A 88 -2.00 22.32 -27.41
N HIS A 89 -1.01 21.45 -27.11
CA HIS A 89 -0.95 20.69 -25.86
C HIS A 89 -0.02 21.35 -24.83
N PRO A 90 -0.44 22.42 -24.13
CA PRO A 90 0.28 22.94 -22.98
C PRO A 90 0.15 21.98 -21.79
N GLN A 91 1.25 21.80 -21.09
CA GLN A 91 1.32 21.04 -19.84
C GLN A 91 2.12 21.80 -18.79
N LEU A 92 1.61 21.88 -17.58
CA LEU A 92 2.31 22.45 -16.44
C LEU A 92 2.15 21.52 -15.23
N ASN A 93 3.28 21.14 -14.66
CA ASN A 93 3.31 20.39 -13.40
C ASN A 93 4.12 21.17 -12.38
N PHE A 94 3.58 21.32 -11.19
CA PHE A 94 4.27 21.89 -10.05
C PHE A 94 4.05 20.98 -8.85
N SER A 95 5.09 20.70 -8.09
CA SER A 95 4.97 20.01 -6.81
C SER A 95 6.00 20.54 -5.83
N THR A 96 5.58 20.73 -4.58
CA THR A 96 6.48 21.13 -3.50
C THR A 96 6.08 20.41 -2.21
N MET A 97 7.08 20.14 -1.37
CA MET A 97 6.89 19.61 -0.01
C MET A 97 7.75 20.43 0.95
N ILE A 98 7.12 21.11 1.88
CA ILE A 98 7.76 22.02 2.82
C ILE A 98 7.69 21.39 4.20
N PRO A 99 8.84 21.07 4.83
CA PRO A 99 8.85 20.66 6.22
C PRO A 99 8.51 21.86 7.11
N LEU A 100 7.50 21.73 7.95
CA LEU A 100 7.15 22.73 8.96
C LEU A 100 8.04 22.57 10.20
N ASP A 101 8.23 21.31 10.59
CA ASP A 101 9.11 20.91 11.67
C ASP A 101 9.66 19.48 11.42
N ARG A 102 10.24 18.85 12.47
CA ARG A 102 10.79 17.49 12.37
C ARG A 102 9.72 16.42 12.21
N THR A 103 8.49 16.73 12.52
CA THR A 103 7.36 15.78 12.57
C THR A 103 6.33 16.05 11.48
N GLN A 104 6.28 17.27 10.95
CA GLN A 104 5.22 17.70 10.04
C GLN A 104 5.77 18.28 8.74
N SER A 105 5.07 17.98 7.66
CA SER A 105 5.29 18.62 6.37
C SER A 105 3.96 18.88 5.64
N ILE A 106 3.93 19.93 4.87
CA ILE A 106 2.82 20.26 3.97
C ILE A 106 3.31 20.24 2.54
N GLY A 107 2.44 19.86 1.63
CA GLY A 107 2.75 19.79 0.20
C GLY A 107 1.64 20.38 -0.65
N LEU A 108 2.05 20.84 -1.81
CA LEU A 108 1.16 21.31 -2.86
C LEU A 108 1.57 20.64 -4.17
N LYS A 109 0.58 20.09 -4.89
CA LYS A 109 0.77 19.63 -6.27
C LYS A 109 -0.28 20.30 -7.14
N PHE A 110 0.16 20.77 -8.28
CA PHE A 110 -0.69 21.35 -9.31
C PHE A 110 -0.36 20.71 -10.66
N LEU A 111 -1.39 20.30 -11.36
CA LEU A 111 -1.32 19.77 -12.73
C LEU A 111 -2.28 20.55 -13.61
N TYR A 112 -1.80 21.04 -14.72
CA TYR A 112 -2.63 21.49 -15.82
C TYR A 112 -2.19 20.80 -17.10
N SER A 113 -3.15 20.29 -17.87
CA SER A 113 -2.91 19.70 -19.18
C SER A 113 -4.12 20.00 -20.06
N SER A 114 -3.87 20.38 -21.30
CA SER A 114 -4.91 20.59 -22.31
C SER A 114 -4.44 19.99 -23.61
N VAL A 115 -5.33 19.37 -24.36
CA VAL A 115 -5.08 18.87 -25.70
C VAL A 115 -6.08 19.57 -26.61
N GLY A 116 -5.58 20.26 -27.66
CA GLY A 116 -6.42 20.82 -28.70
C GLY A 116 -7.13 19.70 -29.47
N GLY A 117 -8.28 20.04 -30.02
CA GLY A 117 -9.11 19.09 -30.75
C GLY A 117 -8.44 18.48 -31.99
N ILE A 118 -9.01 17.41 -32.46
CA ILE A 118 -8.62 16.78 -33.74
C ILE A 118 -9.21 17.61 -34.87
N ASP A 119 -8.37 17.98 -35.85
CA ASP A 119 -8.84 18.73 -37.03
C ASP A 119 -9.79 17.89 -37.87
N GLY A 120 -10.88 18.53 -38.35
CA GLY A 120 -11.85 17.90 -39.22
C GLY A 120 -12.98 17.17 -38.48
N THR A 121 -13.07 17.26 -37.14
CA THR A 121 -14.25 16.84 -36.40
C THR A 121 -15.35 17.91 -36.46
N LEU A 122 -16.60 17.50 -36.60
CA LEU A 122 -17.73 18.42 -36.62
C LEU A 122 -17.89 19.20 -35.31
N LEU A 123 -17.70 18.51 -34.19
CA LEU A 123 -17.74 19.07 -32.85
C LEU A 123 -16.31 19.21 -32.31
N ASN A 124 -16.11 20.16 -31.43
CA ASN A 124 -14.83 20.34 -30.76
C ASN A 124 -14.47 19.07 -29.96
N SER A 125 -13.23 18.63 -30.10
CA SER A 125 -12.71 17.42 -29.40
C SER A 125 -11.61 17.74 -28.40
N ASP A 126 -11.48 19.00 -27.98
CA ASP A 126 -10.49 19.40 -26.98
C ASP A 126 -10.79 18.73 -25.61
N GLN A 127 -9.70 18.50 -24.89
CA GLN A 127 -9.75 17.95 -23.54
C GLN A 127 -8.88 18.82 -22.62
N LYS A 128 -9.33 19.01 -21.38
CA LYS A 128 -8.65 19.80 -20.36
C LYS A 128 -8.66 19.07 -19.04
N ARG A 129 -7.55 19.13 -18.32
CA ARG A 129 -7.49 18.64 -16.94
C ARG A 129 -6.74 19.61 -16.06
N THR A 130 -7.33 19.92 -14.91
CA THR A 130 -6.73 20.73 -13.87
C THR A 130 -6.84 19.95 -12.55
N SER A 131 -5.73 19.74 -11.87
CA SER A 131 -5.71 19.07 -10.57
C SER A 131 -4.92 19.89 -9.55
N LEU A 132 -5.44 19.98 -8.34
CA LEU A 132 -4.82 20.63 -7.20
C LEU A 132 -4.86 19.68 -6.01
N ASP A 133 -3.70 19.31 -5.48
CA ASP A 133 -3.58 18.48 -4.28
C ASP A 133 -2.90 19.27 -3.16
N LEU A 134 -3.54 19.36 -2.01
CA LEU A 134 -2.95 19.82 -0.76
C LEU A 134 -2.64 18.59 0.11
N LEU A 135 -1.40 18.46 0.56
CA LEU A 135 -0.90 17.31 1.29
C LEU A 135 -0.48 17.72 2.69
N HIS A 136 -0.79 16.93 3.68
CA HIS A 136 -0.27 17.06 5.03
C HIS A 136 0.26 15.72 5.50
N GLN A 137 1.47 15.71 6.03
CA GLN A 137 2.09 14.53 6.62
C GLN A 137 2.48 14.86 8.06
N TYR A 138 2.12 13.99 8.98
CA TYR A 138 2.54 14.01 10.37
C TYR A 138 3.18 12.68 10.71
N LYS A 139 4.36 12.71 11.31
CA LYS A 139 5.08 11.50 11.70
C LYS A 139 5.67 11.69 13.11
N GLN A 140 5.27 10.82 14.01
CA GLN A 140 5.80 10.69 15.34
C GLN A 140 6.26 9.25 15.58
N ASN A 141 6.96 8.97 16.70
CA ASN A 141 7.55 7.64 16.94
C ASN A 141 6.56 6.48 16.83
N ASN A 142 5.33 6.69 17.27
CA ASN A 142 4.29 5.64 17.34
C ASN A 142 3.17 5.81 16.31
N MET A 143 3.12 6.92 15.57
CA MET A 143 2.02 7.22 14.66
C MET A 143 2.49 7.98 13.42
N ARG A 144 1.85 7.68 12.30
CA ARG A 144 1.94 8.44 11.05
C ARG A 144 0.55 8.80 10.57
N VAL A 145 0.37 10.05 10.16
CA VAL A 145 -0.85 10.53 9.51
C VAL A 145 -0.48 11.13 8.17
N ASP A 146 -1.12 10.66 7.10
CA ASP A 146 -1.04 11.23 5.77
C ASP A 146 -2.45 11.68 5.38
N SER A 147 -2.63 12.97 5.13
CA SER A 147 -3.92 13.55 4.73
C SER A 147 -3.74 14.32 3.42
N ASP A 148 -4.73 14.24 2.55
CA ASP A 148 -4.78 15.02 1.33
C ASP A 148 -6.19 15.52 1.03
N LEU A 149 -6.22 16.73 0.49
CA LEU A 149 -7.37 17.36 -0.14
C LEU A 149 -7.06 17.51 -1.62
N ARG A 150 -7.87 16.89 -2.47
CA ARG A 150 -7.72 16.94 -3.93
C ARG A 150 -8.95 17.54 -4.59
N TYR A 151 -8.71 18.50 -5.48
CA TYR A 151 -9.66 18.93 -6.49
C TYR A 151 -9.14 18.55 -7.88
N ASP A 152 -9.97 17.88 -8.66
CA ASP A 152 -9.67 17.50 -10.06
C ASP A 152 -10.85 17.94 -10.94
N ARG A 153 -10.57 18.69 -12.00
CA ARG A 153 -11.54 19.07 -13.01
C ARG A 153 -11.11 18.53 -14.35
N GLN A 154 -11.97 17.76 -14.98
CA GLN A 154 -11.77 17.21 -16.31
C GLN A 154 -12.85 17.79 -17.25
N GLY A 155 -12.42 18.47 -18.31
CA GLY A 155 -13.27 18.93 -19.38
C GLY A 155 -13.04 18.07 -20.62
N HIS A 156 -14.11 17.66 -21.27
CA HIS A 156 -14.10 16.90 -22.50
C HIS A 156 -15.33 17.27 -23.34
N ASN A 157 -15.34 16.85 -24.59
CA ASN A 157 -16.47 17.11 -25.49
C ASN A 157 -16.97 15.80 -26.11
N PHE A 158 -18.27 15.71 -26.31
CA PHE A 158 -18.87 14.63 -27.09
C PHE A 158 -18.66 14.92 -28.60
N PHE A 159 -17.67 14.33 -29.20
CA PHE A 159 -17.27 14.63 -30.59
C PHE A 159 -17.44 13.47 -31.59
N GLY A 160 -17.78 12.27 -31.13
CA GLY A 160 -17.82 11.05 -31.91
C GLY A 160 -18.99 10.93 -32.92
N LEU A 161 -19.74 12.01 -33.14
CA LEU A 161 -20.85 12.03 -34.10
C LEU A 161 -20.32 12.36 -35.50
N LEU A 162 -20.69 11.54 -36.49
CA LEU A 162 -20.47 11.87 -37.89
C LEU A 162 -21.43 12.98 -38.34
N ASP A 163 -21.00 13.82 -39.30
CA ASP A 163 -21.79 14.92 -39.88
C ASP A 163 -23.19 14.47 -40.29
N THR A 164 -23.30 13.31 -40.94
CA THR A 164 -24.58 12.73 -41.37
C THR A 164 -25.49 12.43 -40.19
N ASN A 165 -24.95 11.93 -39.09
CA ASN A 165 -25.72 11.59 -37.90
C ASN A 165 -26.12 12.84 -37.13
N TRP A 166 -25.24 13.84 -37.02
CA TRP A 166 -25.54 15.10 -36.36
C TRP A 166 -26.67 15.88 -37.08
N ASN A 167 -26.59 15.95 -38.40
CA ASN A 167 -27.60 16.62 -39.20
C ASN A 167 -28.93 15.87 -39.26
N SER A 168 -28.95 14.58 -39.01
CA SER A 168 -30.20 13.80 -38.90
C SER A 168 -30.91 13.97 -37.54
N ILE A 169 -30.20 14.46 -36.52
CA ILE A 169 -30.80 14.74 -35.21
C ILE A 169 -31.65 16.00 -35.34
N PRO A 170 -32.96 15.96 -34.92
CA PRO A 170 -33.79 17.15 -34.93
C PRO A 170 -33.16 18.33 -34.18
N SER A 171 -33.33 19.57 -34.72
CA SER A 171 -32.68 20.77 -34.17
C SER A 171 -32.99 20.98 -32.69
N PHE A 172 -34.24 20.73 -32.26
CA PHE A 172 -34.63 20.86 -30.85
C PHE A 172 -33.89 19.93 -29.90
N ARG A 173 -33.43 18.76 -30.38
CA ARG A 173 -32.59 17.85 -29.59
C ARG A 173 -31.13 18.27 -29.58
N ARG A 174 -30.65 18.88 -30.65
CA ARG A 174 -29.25 19.42 -30.72
C ARG A 174 -29.07 20.62 -29.78
N GLU A 175 -30.13 21.40 -29.52
CA GLU A 175 -30.11 22.53 -28.60
C GLU A 175 -30.12 22.09 -27.13
N VAL A 176 -30.56 20.89 -26.83
CA VAL A 176 -30.71 20.38 -25.47
C VAL A 176 -29.37 19.76 -24.93
N VAL A 177 -28.55 19.21 -25.81
CA VAL A 177 -27.30 18.56 -25.39
C VAL A 177 -26.11 19.48 -25.65
N ASP A 178 -25.55 20.06 -24.58
CA ASP A 178 -24.25 20.72 -24.66
C ASP A 178 -23.16 19.66 -24.86
N PRO A 179 -22.42 19.68 -25.99
CA PRO A 179 -21.33 18.73 -26.21
C PRO A 179 -20.17 18.92 -25.23
N SER A 180 -20.03 20.09 -24.62
CA SER A 180 -18.96 20.40 -23.67
C SER A 180 -19.32 19.91 -22.27
N GLN A 181 -18.58 18.96 -21.76
CA GLN A 181 -18.80 18.33 -20.48
C GLN A 181 -17.66 18.62 -19.51
N ASN A 182 -18.02 18.83 -18.26
CA ASN A 182 -17.06 18.99 -17.17
C ASN A 182 -17.40 18.00 -16.06
N LEU A 183 -16.41 17.28 -15.59
CA LEU A 183 -16.46 16.45 -14.41
C LEU A 183 -15.60 17.10 -13.32
N ASN A 184 -16.18 17.44 -12.18
CA ASN A 184 -15.48 17.99 -11.03
C ASN A 184 -15.45 16.92 -9.93
N TYR A 185 -14.29 16.72 -9.36
CA TYR A 185 -14.05 15.76 -8.29
C TYR A 185 -13.33 16.46 -7.13
N LEU A 186 -13.93 16.46 -5.95
CA LEU A 186 -13.34 16.97 -4.71
C LEU A 186 -13.23 15.82 -3.71
N SER A 187 -12.05 15.53 -3.20
CA SER A 187 -11.86 14.45 -2.23
C SER A 187 -11.00 14.85 -1.04
N ILE A 188 -11.34 14.31 0.12
CA ILE A 188 -10.56 14.37 1.34
C ILE A 188 -10.19 12.94 1.71
N ARG A 189 -8.91 12.67 1.86
CA ARG A 189 -8.40 11.38 2.32
C ARG A 189 -7.53 11.60 3.54
N SER A 190 -7.66 10.74 4.54
CA SER A 190 -6.79 10.73 5.71
C SER A 190 -6.47 9.29 6.08
N ARG A 191 -5.18 9.00 6.20
CA ARG A 191 -4.65 7.69 6.59
C ARG A 191 -3.88 7.84 7.88
N TRP A 192 -4.32 7.13 8.89
CA TRP A 192 -3.73 7.06 10.21
C TRP A 192 -3.14 5.68 10.41
N GLN A 193 -1.88 5.59 10.76
CA GLN A 193 -1.15 4.35 10.97
C GLN A 193 -0.45 4.40 12.32
N TRP A 194 -0.69 3.39 13.14
CA TRP A 194 -0.02 3.18 14.42
C TRP A 194 0.97 2.04 14.30
N TYR A 195 2.11 2.19 14.94
CA TYR A 195 3.16 1.16 14.95
C TYR A 195 3.03 0.23 16.14
N ASP A 196 2.32 0.67 17.18
CA ASP A 196 2.09 -0.07 18.42
C ASP A 196 0.59 -0.17 18.72
N GLY A 197 0.21 -1.23 19.46
CA GLY A 197 -1.15 -1.46 19.89
C GLY A 197 -1.98 -2.31 18.92
N ILE A 198 -3.27 -2.42 19.23
CA ILE A 198 -4.23 -3.23 18.46
C ILE A 198 -4.66 -2.50 17.18
N PHE A 199 -4.81 -1.18 17.24
CA PHE A 199 -5.12 -0.40 16.05
C PHE A 199 -3.87 -0.29 15.18
N SER A 200 -3.94 -0.83 13.97
CA SER A 200 -2.85 -0.78 13.01
C SER A 200 -3.04 0.34 12.00
N LYS A 201 -4.27 0.55 11.54
CA LYS A 201 -4.55 1.52 10.49
C LYS A 201 -6.02 1.95 10.50
N VAL A 202 -6.26 3.24 10.22
CA VAL A 202 -7.57 3.77 9.86
C VAL A 202 -7.42 4.59 8.59
N ASN A 203 -8.28 4.35 7.60
CA ASN A 203 -8.38 5.18 6.42
C ASN A 203 -9.79 5.78 6.38
N PHE A 204 -9.84 7.07 6.22
CA PHE A 204 -11.03 7.83 5.91
C PHE A 204 -10.90 8.38 4.50
N ASN A 205 -11.93 8.23 3.68
CA ASN A 205 -12.00 8.81 2.35
C ASN A 205 -13.43 9.29 2.11
N THR A 206 -13.56 10.53 1.71
CA THR A 206 -14.83 11.07 1.23
C THR A 206 -14.58 11.87 -0.04
N HIS A 207 -15.51 11.80 -0.98
CA HIS A 207 -15.45 12.61 -2.18
C HIS A 207 -16.83 12.99 -2.69
N ILE A 208 -16.86 14.09 -3.41
CA ILE A 208 -18.02 14.61 -4.13
C ILE A 208 -17.64 14.73 -5.59
N THR A 209 -18.48 14.21 -6.45
CA THR A 209 -18.36 14.33 -7.91
C THR A 209 -19.58 15.05 -8.46
N THR A 210 -19.35 15.99 -9.38
CA THR A 210 -20.43 16.70 -10.09
C THR A 210 -20.10 16.78 -11.57
N ASP A 211 -21.10 16.77 -12.43
CA ASP A 211 -20.96 16.90 -13.87
C ASP A 211 -21.74 18.09 -14.44
N SER A 212 -21.75 18.23 -15.77
CA SER A 212 -22.48 19.28 -16.48
C SER A 212 -23.99 19.01 -16.60
N PHE A 213 -24.48 17.86 -16.16
CA PHE A 213 -25.90 17.49 -16.13
C PHE A 213 -26.51 17.69 -14.74
N ASP A 214 -25.82 18.43 -13.85
CA ASP A 214 -26.20 18.63 -12.45
C ASP A 214 -26.26 17.32 -11.64
N SER A 215 -25.59 16.24 -12.15
CA SER A 215 -25.44 15.02 -11.38
C SER A 215 -24.51 15.27 -10.19
N THR A 216 -24.84 14.68 -9.07
CA THR A 216 -24.03 14.78 -7.86
C THR A 216 -23.89 13.42 -7.21
N GLU A 217 -22.68 13.01 -6.93
CA GLU A 217 -22.41 11.80 -6.14
C GLU A 217 -21.53 12.13 -4.94
N HIS A 218 -21.94 11.65 -3.78
CA HIS A 218 -21.19 11.77 -2.55
C HIS A 218 -20.88 10.39 -1.99
N ILE A 219 -19.59 10.09 -1.82
CA ILE A 219 -19.13 8.81 -1.28
C ILE A 219 -18.35 9.04 0.02
N VAL A 220 -18.62 8.19 1.01
CA VAL A 220 -17.88 8.13 2.28
C VAL A 220 -17.40 6.71 2.50
N LYS A 221 -16.10 6.51 2.74
CA LYS A 221 -15.49 5.21 3.04
C LYS A 221 -14.66 5.29 4.30
N ILE A 222 -14.88 4.37 5.21
CA ILE A 222 -14.09 4.21 6.44
C ILE A 222 -13.60 2.78 6.50
N ASN A 223 -12.28 2.61 6.59
CA ASN A 223 -11.61 1.33 6.75
C ASN A 223 -10.79 1.34 8.01
N THR A 224 -10.97 0.37 8.86
CA THR A 224 -10.16 0.20 10.06
C THR A 224 -9.46 -1.15 10.01
N GLN A 225 -8.22 -1.23 10.45
CA GLN A 225 -7.47 -2.48 10.57
C GLN A 225 -6.99 -2.64 12.01
N LEU A 226 -7.47 -3.70 12.65
CA LEU A 226 -7.07 -4.13 13.98
C LEU A 226 -6.17 -5.34 13.84
N ARG A 227 -5.08 -5.37 14.61
CA ARG A 227 -4.13 -6.47 14.62
C ARG A 227 -4.00 -7.00 16.05
N ILE A 228 -4.51 -8.19 16.26
CA ILE A 228 -4.59 -8.84 17.56
C ILE A 228 -3.52 -9.92 17.63
N PRO A 229 -2.55 -9.86 18.57
CA PRO A 229 -1.56 -10.92 18.74
C PRO A 229 -2.24 -12.25 19.12
N PHE A 230 -1.85 -13.33 18.46
CA PHE A 230 -2.36 -14.67 18.73
C PHE A 230 -1.27 -15.72 18.46
N LEU A 231 -0.85 -16.48 19.45
CA LEU A 231 0.13 -17.59 19.35
C LEU A 231 1.36 -17.26 18.48
N ASN A 232 2.07 -16.19 18.79
CA ASN A 232 3.23 -15.68 18.03
C ASN A 232 2.92 -15.25 16.58
N GLN A 233 1.65 -15.09 16.23
CA GLN A 233 1.13 -14.63 14.95
C GLN A 233 0.08 -13.55 15.21
N TYR A 234 -0.73 -13.23 14.21
CA TYR A 234 -1.74 -12.20 14.31
C TYR A 234 -3.08 -12.67 13.73
N ILE A 235 -4.15 -12.24 14.37
CA ILE A 235 -5.48 -12.19 13.78
C ILE A 235 -5.71 -10.74 13.37
N GLU A 236 -6.02 -10.52 12.11
CA GLU A 236 -6.41 -9.21 11.60
C GLU A 236 -7.92 -9.16 11.41
N LEU A 237 -8.51 -8.10 11.96
CA LEU A 237 -9.92 -7.76 11.83
C LEU A 237 -10.00 -6.40 11.15
N ALA A 238 -10.67 -6.32 10.00
CA ALA A 238 -10.79 -5.08 9.26
C ALA A 238 -12.25 -4.76 8.93
N PRO A 239 -12.96 -4.05 9.80
CA PRO A 239 -14.27 -3.51 9.52
C PRO A 239 -14.17 -2.37 8.50
N HIS A 240 -15.15 -2.35 7.60
CA HIS A 240 -15.28 -1.37 6.54
C HIS A 240 -16.73 -0.92 6.37
N VAL A 241 -16.91 0.36 6.10
CA VAL A 241 -18.21 0.95 5.76
C VAL A 241 -18.02 1.85 4.55
N GLU A 242 -18.91 1.69 3.59
CA GLU A 242 -19.02 2.53 2.41
C GLU A 242 -20.46 3.01 2.25
N LEU A 243 -20.63 4.31 2.02
CA LEU A 243 -21.91 4.96 1.75
C LEU A 243 -21.79 5.71 0.44
N VAL A 244 -22.75 5.51 -0.45
CA VAL A 244 -22.84 6.15 -1.76
C VAL A 244 -24.21 6.79 -1.87
N ASN A 245 -24.22 8.10 -2.11
CA ASN A 245 -25.43 8.87 -2.38
C ASN A 245 -25.27 9.53 -3.74
N THR A 246 -26.06 9.10 -4.72
CA THR A 246 -26.01 9.58 -6.09
C THR A 246 -27.35 10.21 -6.44
N ASN A 247 -27.31 11.39 -7.04
CA ASN A 247 -28.48 12.10 -7.54
C ASN A 247 -28.24 12.54 -8.98
N PHE A 248 -29.04 12.00 -9.89
CA PHE A 248 -29.09 12.39 -11.30
C PHE A 248 -30.29 13.29 -11.51
N VAL A 249 -30.07 14.49 -12.04
CA VAL A 249 -31.12 15.51 -12.25
C VAL A 249 -31.63 15.45 -13.68
N SER A 250 -30.74 15.30 -14.66
CA SER A 250 -31.09 15.27 -16.07
C SER A 250 -30.19 14.33 -16.86
N GLY A 251 -30.70 13.84 -17.97
CA GLY A 251 -29.99 13.00 -18.92
C GLY A 251 -29.97 13.61 -20.31
N TYR A 252 -29.49 12.86 -21.30
CA TYR A 252 -29.39 13.33 -22.70
C TYR A 252 -30.74 13.68 -23.34
N PHE A 253 -31.80 13.02 -22.91
CA PHE A 253 -33.13 13.12 -23.56
C PHE A 253 -34.26 13.43 -22.58
N ASN A 254 -33.99 14.24 -21.55
CA ASN A 254 -34.96 14.57 -20.49
C ASN A 254 -35.46 13.29 -19.76
N GLU A 255 -34.54 12.37 -19.48
CA GLU A 255 -34.83 11.24 -18.62
C GLU A 255 -35.22 11.74 -17.23
N ASP A 256 -36.09 10.98 -16.55
CA ASP A 256 -36.53 11.33 -15.19
C ASP A 256 -35.36 11.34 -14.22
N ALA A 257 -35.39 12.27 -13.28
CA ALA A 257 -34.41 12.33 -12.20
C ALA A 257 -34.40 11.05 -11.40
N GLN A 258 -33.21 10.54 -11.11
CA GLN A 258 -32.98 9.30 -10.35
C GLN A 258 -32.04 9.57 -9.17
N SER A 259 -32.33 8.96 -8.05
CA SER A 259 -31.46 9.03 -6.88
C SER A 259 -31.27 7.64 -6.27
N TYR A 260 -30.07 7.39 -5.78
CA TYR A 260 -29.69 6.13 -5.14
C TYR A 260 -28.97 6.40 -3.82
N GLN A 261 -29.39 5.71 -2.77
CA GLN A 261 -28.69 5.69 -1.48
C GLN A 261 -28.26 4.26 -1.18
N LYS A 262 -27.00 3.95 -1.42
CA LYS A 262 -26.43 2.62 -1.24
C LYS A 262 -25.44 2.61 -0.10
N GLY A 263 -25.41 1.51 0.63
CA GLY A 263 -24.45 1.28 1.68
C GLY A 263 -23.89 -0.14 1.63
N LEU A 264 -22.65 -0.27 2.07
CA LEU A 264 -21.97 -1.56 2.21
C LEU A 264 -21.19 -1.58 3.52
N GLY A 265 -21.57 -2.49 4.40
CA GLY A 265 -20.74 -2.88 5.51
C GLY A 265 -20.02 -4.17 5.19
N TYR A 266 -18.72 -4.26 5.42
CA TYR A 266 -18.05 -5.55 5.34
C TYR A 266 -16.99 -5.72 6.41
N LEU A 267 -16.67 -6.98 6.68
CA LEU A 267 -15.72 -7.38 7.70
C LEU A 267 -14.76 -8.41 7.12
N ASP A 268 -13.47 -8.08 7.10
CA ASP A 268 -12.42 -9.04 6.85
C ASP A 268 -11.90 -9.60 8.16
N LEU A 269 -11.93 -10.92 8.29
CA LEU A 269 -11.34 -11.64 9.41
C LEU A 269 -10.35 -12.65 8.87
N HIS A 270 -9.08 -12.51 9.21
CA HIS A 270 -8.09 -13.46 8.77
C HIS A 270 -6.94 -13.66 9.75
N PHE A 271 -6.41 -14.87 9.73
CA PHE A 271 -5.17 -15.24 10.39
C PHE A 271 -3.99 -14.88 9.49
N LEU A 272 -3.00 -14.20 10.05
CA LEU A 272 -1.79 -13.79 9.36
C LEU A 272 -0.56 -14.44 10.00
N SER A 273 0.11 -15.30 9.26
CA SER A 273 1.38 -15.90 9.64
C SER A 273 2.49 -15.44 8.71
N ILE A 274 3.53 -14.83 9.28
CA ILE A 274 4.69 -14.33 8.54
C ILE A 274 5.93 -15.10 8.98
N GLY A 275 6.19 -16.21 8.29
CA GLY A 275 7.40 -17.00 8.46
C GLY A 275 8.53 -16.58 7.50
N ARG A 276 9.74 -17.10 7.73
CA ARG A 276 10.90 -16.81 6.86
C ARG A 276 10.70 -17.30 5.41
N LYS A 277 10.04 -18.44 5.23
CA LYS A 277 9.80 -19.05 3.91
C LYS A 277 8.33 -19.01 3.50
N LEU A 278 7.42 -19.14 4.44
CA LEU A 278 5.98 -19.19 4.19
C LEU A 278 5.32 -17.93 4.75
N LYS A 279 4.57 -17.24 3.90
CA LYS A 279 3.60 -16.21 4.29
C LYS A 279 2.23 -16.76 4.00
N LEU A 280 1.36 -16.67 4.97
CA LEU A 280 0.02 -17.24 4.93
C LEU A 280 -0.96 -16.22 5.47
N ARG A 281 -2.00 -15.94 4.70
CA ARG A 281 -3.19 -15.22 5.12
C ARG A 281 -4.40 -16.07 4.77
N LEU A 282 -5.13 -16.52 5.77
CA LEU A 282 -6.33 -17.34 5.60
C LEU A 282 -7.47 -16.73 6.40
N GLY A 283 -8.64 -16.65 5.80
CA GLY A 283 -9.77 -16.08 6.48
C GLY A 283 -11.05 -16.08 5.66
N ALA A 284 -11.94 -15.19 6.05
CA ALA A 284 -13.19 -14.96 5.34
C ALA A 284 -13.53 -13.47 5.36
N ARG A 285 -14.31 -13.09 4.39
CA ARG A 285 -14.83 -11.75 4.18
C ARG A 285 -16.35 -11.81 4.13
N GLY A 286 -17.00 -11.06 5.00
CA GLY A 286 -18.45 -10.97 5.04
C GLY A 286 -18.92 -9.59 4.58
N PHE A 287 -19.90 -9.55 3.65
CA PHE A 287 -20.46 -8.33 3.09
C PHE A 287 -21.95 -8.22 3.39
N TYR A 288 -22.39 -7.03 3.72
CA TYR A 288 -23.77 -6.69 3.96
C TYR A 288 -24.13 -5.40 3.21
N PRO A 289 -24.69 -5.50 1.98
CA PRO A 289 -25.22 -4.35 1.27
C PRO A 289 -26.57 -3.93 1.89
N PHE A 290 -26.84 -2.62 1.89
CA PHE A 290 -28.07 -2.02 2.40
C PHE A 290 -28.42 -0.74 1.63
N GLY A 291 -29.65 -0.26 1.80
CA GLY A 291 -30.20 0.89 1.07
C GLY A 291 -30.81 0.46 -0.27
N ASP A 292 -30.72 1.32 -1.29
CA ASP A 292 -31.31 1.12 -2.61
C ASP A 292 -30.47 0.13 -3.46
N THR A 293 -30.28 -1.05 -2.95
CA THR A 293 -29.61 -2.14 -3.67
C THR A 293 -30.65 -3.17 -4.12
N GLU A 294 -30.48 -3.77 -5.30
CA GLU A 294 -31.38 -4.83 -5.79
C GLU A 294 -31.45 -6.04 -4.85
N GLU A 295 -30.44 -6.24 -4.03
CA GLU A 295 -30.27 -7.37 -3.13
C GLU A 295 -30.31 -6.93 -1.66
N VAL A 296 -31.38 -6.25 -1.29
CA VAL A 296 -31.57 -5.77 0.09
C VAL A 296 -31.49 -6.93 1.09
N SER A 297 -30.60 -6.75 2.09
CA SER A 297 -30.45 -7.65 3.23
C SER A 297 -29.87 -9.04 2.94
N LYS A 298 -29.23 -9.25 1.80
CA LYS A 298 -28.49 -10.49 1.54
C LYS A 298 -27.07 -10.40 2.11
N PHE A 299 -26.69 -11.39 2.88
CA PHE A 299 -25.35 -11.48 3.43
C PHE A 299 -24.48 -12.40 2.58
N TYR A 300 -23.31 -11.91 2.16
CA TYR A 300 -22.34 -12.66 1.37
C TYR A 300 -21.14 -13.01 2.22
N ILE A 301 -20.68 -14.26 2.15
CA ILE A 301 -19.45 -14.70 2.80
C ILE A 301 -18.55 -15.31 1.75
N TYR A 302 -17.34 -14.80 1.66
CA TYR A 302 -16.32 -15.33 0.76
C TYR A 302 -15.09 -15.78 1.54
N PRO A 303 -14.57 -16.99 1.27
CA PRO A 303 -13.29 -17.42 1.80
C PRO A 303 -12.17 -16.60 1.17
N MET A 304 -11.09 -16.40 1.93
CA MET A 304 -9.90 -15.68 1.50
C MET A 304 -8.64 -16.48 1.81
N ALA A 305 -7.77 -16.60 0.82
CA ALA A 305 -6.45 -17.21 0.97
C ALA A 305 -5.40 -16.40 0.20
N ASP A 306 -4.28 -16.08 0.86
CA ASP A 306 -3.09 -15.50 0.22
C ASP A 306 -1.88 -16.26 0.76
N ILE A 307 -1.27 -17.07 -0.08
CA ILE A 307 -0.19 -17.98 0.27
C ILE A 307 0.99 -17.66 -0.62
N SER A 308 2.15 -17.43 -0.03
CA SER A 308 3.38 -17.32 -0.79
C SER A 308 4.51 -18.07 -0.11
N TYR A 309 5.30 -18.80 -0.90
CA TYR A 309 6.39 -19.61 -0.43
C TYR A 309 7.72 -19.20 -1.06
N LYS A 310 8.68 -18.82 -0.25
CA LYS A 310 10.03 -18.49 -0.72
C LYS A 310 10.89 -19.77 -0.76
N SER A 311 11.36 -20.15 -1.94
CA SER A 311 12.25 -21.29 -2.12
C SER A 311 13.53 -21.17 -1.28
N SER A 312 14.22 -22.29 -1.02
CA SER A 312 15.40 -22.32 -0.13
C SER A 312 16.53 -21.41 -0.62
N ASN A 313 16.71 -21.29 -1.93
CA ASN A 313 17.69 -20.38 -2.56
C ASN A 313 17.16 -18.95 -2.73
N GLY A 314 15.89 -18.67 -2.36
CA GLY A 314 15.25 -17.36 -2.48
C GLY A 314 14.97 -16.91 -3.92
N LYS A 315 15.28 -17.71 -4.93
CA LYS A 315 15.19 -17.34 -6.34
C LYS A 315 13.78 -17.46 -6.92
N ILE A 316 12.91 -18.27 -6.31
CA ILE A 316 11.55 -18.50 -6.79
C ILE A 316 10.58 -18.32 -5.62
N VAL A 317 9.51 -17.58 -5.88
CA VAL A 317 8.44 -17.32 -4.90
C VAL A 317 7.09 -17.61 -5.59
N PRO A 318 6.61 -18.87 -5.59
CA PRO A 318 5.25 -19.17 -5.99
C PRO A 318 4.25 -18.54 -5.02
N PHE A 319 3.10 -18.17 -5.55
CA PHE A 319 2.01 -17.62 -4.76
C PHE A 319 0.65 -18.04 -5.31
N LEU A 320 -0.30 -18.12 -4.42
CA LEU A 320 -1.72 -18.33 -4.69
C LEU A 320 -2.51 -17.27 -3.93
N LYS A 321 -3.44 -16.61 -4.62
CA LYS A 321 -4.44 -15.75 -4.01
C LYS A 321 -5.82 -16.23 -4.42
N TYR A 322 -6.74 -16.22 -3.49
CA TYR A 322 -8.13 -16.54 -3.72
C TYR A 322 -9.00 -15.66 -2.80
N GLN A 323 -10.02 -15.06 -3.38
CA GLN A 323 -10.97 -14.21 -2.65
C GLN A 323 -12.29 -14.09 -3.42
N GLY A 324 -13.30 -13.52 -2.78
CA GLY A 324 -14.44 -12.90 -3.43
C GLY A 324 -14.60 -11.47 -2.95
N SER A 325 -15.36 -10.67 -3.67
CA SER A 325 -15.68 -9.29 -3.29
C SER A 325 -17.11 -8.92 -3.68
N TYR A 326 -17.58 -7.86 -3.06
CA TYR A 326 -18.83 -7.20 -3.42
C TYR A 326 -18.55 -5.71 -3.49
N ASP A 327 -18.80 -5.11 -4.66
CA ASP A 327 -18.42 -3.74 -4.93
C ASP A 327 -19.67 -2.90 -5.24
N LEU A 328 -19.85 -1.77 -4.55
CA LEU A 328 -20.82 -0.77 -4.91
C LEU A 328 -20.28 0.01 -6.11
N ASN A 329 -20.85 -0.23 -7.28
CA ASN A 329 -20.53 0.58 -8.43
C ASN A 329 -21.02 2.01 -8.21
N SER A 330 -20.24 2.98 -8.66
CA SER A 330 -20.49 4.40 -8.46
C SER A 330 -20.33 5.17 -9.77
N PHE A 331 -21.09 6.25 -9.91
CA PHE A 331 -20.97 7.17 -11.04
C PHE A 331 -19.54 7.72 -11.15
N THR A 332 -18.93 8.07 -10.02
CA THR A 332 -17.54 8.53 -9.97
C THR A 332 -16.59 7.51 -10.55
N SER A 333 -16.70 6.23 -10.19
CA SER A 333 -15.80 5.20 -10.71
C SER A 333 -15.94 5.02 -12.22
N PHE A 334 -17.17 5.03 -12.71
CA PHE A 334 -17.47 4.89 -14.14
C PHE A 334 -17.00 6.11 -14.94
N SER A 335 -17.28 7.33 -14.45
CA SER A 335 -16.87 8.56 -15.13
C SER A 335 -15.37 8.79 -15.16
N LEU A 336 -14.62 8.29 -14.16
CA LEU A 336 -13.17 8.34 -14.16
C LEU A 336 -12.54 7.31 -15.10
N GLU A 337 -13.20 6.18 -15.33
CA GLU A 337 -12.75 5.15 -16.29
C GLU A 337 -13.15 5.51 -17.72
N ASN A 338 -14.40 5.93 -17.90
CA ASN A 338 -14.93 6.37 -19.19
C ASN A 338 -15.66 7.71 -19.02
N PRO A 339 -15.06 8.85 -19.43
CA PRO A 339 -15.70 10.16 -19.30
C PRO A 339 -16.93 10.33 -20.18
N TYR A 340 -17.20 9.41 -21.11
CA TYR A 340 -18.35 9.43 -22.01
C TYR A 340 -19.55 8.61 -21.49
N VAL A 341 -19.52 8.23 -20.22
CA VAL A 341 -20.61 7.51 -19.55
C VAL A 341 -21.87 8.38 -19.55
N ALA A 342 -23.03 7.76 -19.80
CA ALA A 342 -24.31 8.44 -19.75
C ALA A 342 -24.58 9.04 -18.35
N PRO A 343 -25.18 10.24 -18.28
CA PRO A 343 -25.40 10.93 -17.01
C PRO A 343 -26.46 10.27 -16.13
N VAL A 344 -27.36 9.46 -16.68
CA VAL A 344 -28.36 8.70 -15.93
C VAL A 344 -28.12 7.23 -16.16
N LEU A 345 -27.70 6.52 -15.12
CA LEU A 345 -27.32 5.11 -15.18
C LEU A 345 -28.02 4.30 -14.10
N GLU A 346 -28.54 3.14 -14.49
CA GLU A 346 -28.89 2.11 -13.53
C GLU A 346 -27.59 1.44 -13.03
N MET A 347 -27.12 1.84 -11.84
CA MET A 347 -25.89 1.32 -11.29
C MET A 347 -26.15 0.08 -10.43
N LYS A 348 -25.95 -1.10 -11.00
CA LYS A 348 -25.99 -2.37 -10.26
C LYS A 348 -24.67 -2.61 -9.54
N SER A 349 -24.73 -3.21 -8.35
CA SER A 349 -23.53 -3.62 -7.64
C SER A 349 -22.93 -4.88 -8.30
N THR A 350 -21.61 -5.01 -8.25
CA THR A 350 -20.90 -6.17 -8.81
C THR A 350 -20.53 -7.15 -7.69
N ALA A 351 -20.98 -8.40 -7.81
CA ALA A 351 -20.54 -9.48 -6.94
C ALA A 351 -19.48 -10.33 -7.67
N VAL A 352 -18.25 -10.31 -7.16
CA VAL A 352 -17.19 -11.22 -7.63
C VAL A 352 -17.20 -12.45 -6.75
N ASN A 353 -17.87 -13.50 -7.22
CA ASN A 353 -18.06 -14.73 -6.46
C ASN A 353 -16.77 -15.51 -6.26
N HIS A 354 -15.92 -15.52 -7.28
CA HIS A 354 -14.63 -16.21 -7.27
C HIS A 354 -13.60 -15.37 -8.02
N GLU A 355 -12.51 -15.07 -7.36
CA GLU A 355 -11.32 -14.47 -7.96
C GLU A 355 -10.10 -15.25 -7.50
N GLY A 356 -9.31 -15.74 -8.43
CA GLY A 356 -8.10 -16.50 -8.15
C GLY A 356 -6.93 -16.03 -8.98
N VAL A 357 -5.77 -15.94 -8.33
CA VAL A 357 -4.49 -15.62 -8.97
C VAL A 357 -3.46 -16.65 -8.54
N LEU A 358 -2.96 -17.43 -9.51
CA LEU A 358 -1.85 -18.36 -9.31
C LEU A 358 -0.64 -17.85 -10.08
N GLY A 359 0.52 -17.84 -9.45
CA GLY A 359 1.72 -17.37 -10.14
C GLY A 359 3.02 -17.61 -9.37
N PHE A 360 4.09 -17.08 -9.94
CA PHE A 360 5.39 -17.06 -9.28
C PHE A 360 6.20 -15.80 -9.66
N ASN A 361 7.06 -15.38 -8.74
CA ASN A 361 8.12 -14.42 -9.01
C ASN A 361 9.45 -15.18 -9.05
N ALA A 362 10.28 -14.94 -10.05
CA ALA A 362 11.59 -15.53 -10.19
C ALA A 362 12.69 -14.49 -10.26
N TYR A 363 13.78 -14.72 -9.56
CA TYR A 363 14.96 -13.84 -9.46
C TYR A 363 16.23 -14.66 -9.85
N PRO A 364 16.45 -14.94 -11.13
CA PRO A 364 17.53 -15.82 -11.58
C PRO A 364 18.93 -15.25 -11.34
N GLY A 365 19.07 -13.92 -11.27
CA GLY A 365 20.34 -13.23 -11.05
C GLY A 365 20.17 -11.79 -10.59
N SER A 366 21.29 -11.07 -10.39
CA SER A 366 21.28 -9.66 -10.02
C SER A 366 20.67 -8.80 -11.12
N GLY A 367 19.65 -8.02 -10.76
CA GLY A 367 19.01 -7.08 -11.69
C GLY A 367 17.95 -7.69 -12.62
N LEU A 368 17.69 -9.00 -12.56
CA LEU A 368 16.67 -9.64 -13.39
C LEU A 368 15.54 -10.23 -12.51
N SER A 369 14.31 -9.90 -12.87
CA SER A 369 13.11 -10.45 -12.23
C SER A 369 12.04 -10.80 -13.26
N PHE A 370 11.39 -11.94 -13.08
CA PHE A 370 10.23 -12.36 -13.86
C PHE A 370 9.03 -12.55 -12.95
N LYS A 371 7.87 -12.12 -13.41
CA LYS A 371 6.59 -12.41 -12.78
C LYS A 371 5.67 -13.04 -13.81
N LEU A 372 5.18 -14.23 -13.50
CA LEU A 372 4.14 -14.89 -14.29
C LEU A 372 2.95 -15.14 -13.37
N ASN A 373 1.75 -14.82 -13.85
CA ASN A 373 0.51 -15.14 -13.14
C ASN A 373 -0.62 -15.42 -14.11
N ILE A 374 -1.51 -16.30 -13.67
CA ILE A 374 -2.79 -16.62 -14.31
C ILE A 374 -3.86 -16.06 -13.37
N HIS A 375 -4.78 -15.31 -13.92
CA HIS A 375 -5.92 -14.74 -13.21
C HIS A 375 -7.20 -15.31 -13.78
N PHE A 376 -8.12 -15.71 -12.91
CA PHE A 376 -9.47 -16.06 -13.27
C PHE A 376 -10.45 -15.36 -12.32
N SER A 377 -11.60 -14.97 -12.83
CA SER A 377 -12.68 -14.42 -12.03
C SER A 377 -14.03 -14.82 -12.60
N GLN A 378 -14.98 -14.94 -11.69
CA GLN A 378 -16.40 -15.11 -12.01
C GLN A 378 -17.17 -14.04 -11.25
N SER A 379 -17.90 -13.22 -11.99
CA SER A 379 -18.64 -12.09 -11.41
C SER A 379 -20.02 -11.97 -11.99
N ASP A 380 -20.94 -11.47 -11.19
CA ASP A 380 -22.29 -11.09 -11.58
C ASP A 380 -22.36 -9.56 -11.69
N ASN A 381 -23.11 -9.05 -12.67
CA ASN A 381 -23.29 -7.61 -12.95
C ASN A 381 -21.95 -6.86 -13.14
N PHE A 382 -20.99 -7.48 -13.86
CA PHE A 382 -19.75 -6.79 -14.18
C PHE A 382 -20.00 -5.69 -15.22
N PRO A 383 -19.63 -4.42 -14.96
CA PRO A 383 -19.83 -3.32 -15.90
C PRO A 383 -18.93 -3.50 -17.13
N LEU A 384 -19.49 -3.30 -18.31
CA LEU A 384 -18.79 -3.30 -19.59
C LEU A 384 -19.01 -1.95 -20.27
N PHE A 385 -17.95 -1.31 -20.77
CA PHE A 385 -17.96 -0.03 -21.48
C PHE A 385 -17.62 -0.18 -22.95
#